data_c6f8f6eddbc3581287d57bce11640003
#
_entry.id   c6f8f6eddbc3581287d57bce11640003
#
_cell.length_a   1.000
_cell.length_b   1.000
_cell.length_c   1.000
_cell.angle_alpha   90.00
_cell.angle_beta   90.00
_cell.angle_gamma   90.00
#
_symmetry.space_group_name_H-M   'P 1'
#
loop_
_entity.id
_entity.type
_entity.pdbx_description
1 polymer ?
#
loop_
_entity_poly.entity_id
_entity_poly.type
_entity_poly.pdbx_seq_one_letter_code
_entity_poly.pdbx_strand_id
1 'polypeptide(L)'
;MDHQNRVITPMNPTHQSKPPTPVKRTVSRGRLPNAHYRQREYLTEREVERLMKAAGDNRHGHRDATMVLLTFRHGLRASALRALRWEQVDLVHGLLHVCRVKNGMPSVHPLTGKELRALRRLQREQEPGRYVFMSERGAPMSPIGVPPHAGKAR
;
A
#
# COMPACT_ATOMS: atom_id res chain seq x y z
N MET A 1 45.83 -76.41 31.36
CA MET A 1 46.05 -75.57 30.14
C MET A 1 44.70 -75.21 29.62
N ASP A 2 44.12 -74.11 30.14
CA ASP A 2 42.76 -73.71 29.85
C ASP A 2 42.76 -72.60 28.83
N HIS A 3 42.25 -72.89 27.67
CA HIS A 3 41.98 -71.86 26.64
C HIS A 3 40.58 -71.32 26.87
N GLN A 4 40.52 -70.15 27.51
CA GLN A 4 39.27 -69.38 27.59
C GLN A 4 38.91 -68.83 26.25
N ASN A 5 37.81 -69.35 25.71
CA ASN A 5 37.16 -68.89 24.49
C ASN A 5 36.33 -67.65 24.82
N ARG A 6 36.83 -66.45 24.49
CA ARG A 6 36.08 -65.18 24.63
C ARG A 6 35.10 -65.07 23.47
N VAL A 7 33.85 -65.26 23.77
CA VAL A 7 32.71 -64.92 22.83
C VAL A 7 32.63 -63.46 22.73
N ILE A 8 32.89 -62.92 21.49
CA ILE A 8 32.71 -61.54 21.18
C ILE A 8 31.24 -61.33 20.74
N THR A 9 30.45 -60.69 21.59
CA THR A 9 29.09 -60.28 21.26
C THR A 9 29.13 -59.15 20.21
N PRO A 10 28.42 -59.22 19.05
CA PRO A 10 28.40 -58.14 18.11
C PRO A 10 27.62 -56.97 18.67
N MET A 11 28.24 -55.80 18.66
CA MET A 11 27.58 -54.51 18.95
C MET A 11 26.45 -54.26 17.97
N ASN A 12 25.28 -54.05 18.55
CA ASN A 12 24.06 -53.65 17.84
C ASN A 12 24.27 -52.27 17.16
N PRO A 13 23.98 -52.07 15.90
CA PRO A 13 24.15 -50.78 15.25
C PRO A 13 23.17 -49.78 15.84
N THR A 14 23.72 -48.65 16.25
CA THR A 14 23.06 -47.47 16.80
C THR A 14 21.86 -47.08 15.94
N HIS A 15 20.68 -47.10 16.55
CA HIS A 15 19.43 -46.61 15.99
C HIS A 15 19.61 -45.13 15.71
N GLN A 16 19.89 -44.75 14.44
CA GLN A 16 19.88 -43.38 13.98
C GLN A 16 18.43 -42.88 14.02
N SER A 17 18.09 -42.13 15.05
CA SER A 17 16.84 -41.43 15.15
C SER A 17 16.80 -40.34 14.03
N LYS A 18 15.95 -40.56 13.06
CA LYS A 18 15.65 -39.60 11.98
C LYS A 18 15.26 -38.28 12.64
N PRO A 19 15.87 -37.13 12.25
CA PRO A 19 15.48 -35.84 12.81
C PRO A 19 14.02 -35.54 12.49
N PRO A 20 13.27 -34.91 13.43
CA PRO A 20 11.88 -34.61 13.22
C PRO A 20 11.75 -33.66 12.03
N THR A 21 10.96 -34.06 11.05
CA THR A 21 10.62 -33.23 9.89
C THR A 21 9.98 -31.95 10.38
N PRO A 22 10.44 -30.76 9.98
CA PRO A 22 9.82 -29.51 10.38
C PRO A 22 8.40 -29.47 9.84
N VAL A 23 7.42 -29.61 10.73
CA VAL A 23 6.01 -29.40 10.42
C VAL A 23 5.84 -27.94 10.03
N LYS A 24 5.71 -27.64 8.74
CA LYS A 24 5.31 -26.32 8.25
C LYS A 24 3.91 -26.05 8.82
N ARG A 25 3.87 -25.34 9.95
CA ARG A 25 2.62 -24.78 10.48
C ARG A 25 2.16 -23.69 9.54
N THR A 26 1.48 -24.08 8.48
CA THR A 26 0.68 -23.16 7.68
C THR A 26 -0.50 -22.75 8.54
N VAL A 27 -0.34 -21.70 9.33
CA VAL A 27 -1.47 -21.04 9.97
C VAL A 27 -2.21 -20.33 8.84
N SER A 28 -3.08 -21.04 8.15
CA SER A 28 -4.11 -20.41 7.33
C SER A 28 -5.07 -19.75 8.30
N ARG A 29 -4.75 -18.52 8.71
CA ARG A 29 -5.75 -17.61 9.24
C ARG A 29 -6.69 -17.33 8.09
N GLY A 30 -7.69 -18.16 7.92
CA GLY A 30 -8.79 -17.90 7.01
C GLY A 30 -9.33 -16.52 7.35
N ARG A 31 -9.12 -15.55 6.45
CA ARG A 31 -9.72 -14.22 6.60
C ARG A 31 -11.22 -14.43 6.59
N LEU A 32 -11.89 -14.12 7.71
CA LEU A 32 -13.33 -14.16 7.78
C LEU A 32 -13.93 -13.23 6.71
N PRO A 33 -15.13 -13.50 6.20
CA PRO A 33 -15.82 -12.61 5.28
C PRO A 33 -15.87 -11.18 5.81
N ASN A 34 -15.81 -10.19 4.94
CA ASN A 34 -15.77 -8.77 5.32
C ASN A 34 -16.97 -8.35 6.21
N ALA A 35 -18.11 -9.03 6.08
CA ALA A 35 -19.29 -8.83 6.92
C ALA A 35 -19.01 -9.05 8.42
N HIS A 36 -18.05 -9.91 8.80
CA HIS A 36 -17.66 -10.11 10.20
C HIS A 36 -16.83 -8.96 10.78
N TYR A 37 -16.16 -8.19 9.92
CA TYR A 37 -15.25 -7.12 10.35
C TYR A 37 -15.84 -5.74 10.21
N ARG A 38 -16.88 -5.56 9.40
CA ARG A 38 -17.44 -4.26 9.04
C ARG A 38 -18.97 -4.33 9.02
N GLN A 39 -19.59 -3.47 9.79
CA GLN A 39 -21.04 -3.24 9.71
C GLN A 39 -21.44 -2.55 8.39
N ARG A 40 -20.46 -1.93 7.70
CA ARG A 40 -20.64 -1.23 6.43
C ARG A 40 -19.31 -1.14 5.65
N GLU A 41 -19.40 -1.04 4.35
CA GLU A 41 -18.25 -1.02 3.44
C GLU A 41 -17.78 0.39 3.04
N TYR A 42 -18.46 1.43 3.50
CA TYR A 42 -18.16 2.83 3.18
C TYR A 42 -17.88 3.67 4.41
N LEU A 43 -17.05 4.70 4.24
CA LEU A 43 -16.77 5.71 5.27
C LEU A 43 -17.82 6.82 5.22
N THR A 44 -18.25 7.28 6.38
CA THR A 44 -19.07 8.49 6.48
C THR A 44 -18.19 9.74 6.36
N GLU A 45 -18.81 10.86 5.99
CA GLU A 45 -18.12 12.15 5.88
C GLU A 45 -17.40 12.54 7.20
N ARG A 46 -18.04 12.32 8.35
CA ARG A 46 -17.42 12.57 9.67
C ARG A 46 -16.18 11.70 9.93
N GLU A 47 -16.16 10.48 9.45
CA GLU A 47 -14.99 9.60 9.57
C GLU A 47 -13.88 10.05 8.66
N VAL A 48 -14.21 10.49 7.44
CA VAL A 48 -13.24 11.06 6.51
C VAL A 48 -12.64 12.35 7.07
N GLU A 49 -13.44 13.22 7.69
CA GLU A 49 -12.93 14.43 8.35
C GLU A 49 -11.96 14.10 9.49
N ARG A 50 -12.30 13.10 10.32
CA ARG A 50 -11.39 12.63 11.38
C ARG A 50 -10.11 12.04 10.80
N LEU A 51 -10.21 11.29 9.71
CA LEU A 51 -9.06 10.73 9.01
C LEU A 51 -8.17 11.84 8.42
N MET A 52 -8.76 12.87 7.82
CA MET A 52 -8.04 14.03 7.30
C MET A 52 -7.34 14.80 8.42
N LYS A 53 -8.00 14.98 9.57
CA LYS A 53 -7.41 15.62 10.74
C LYS A 53 -6.21 14.83 11.25
N ALA A 54 -6.36 13.52 11.44
CA ALA A 54 -5.26 12.65 11.87
C ALA A 54 -4.11 12.62 10.84
N ALA A 55 -4.42 12.63 9.55
CA ALA A 55 -3.41 12.73 8.50
C ALA A 55 -2.67 14.07 8.55
N GLY A 56 -3.37 15.17 8.93
CA GLY A 56 -2.79 16.51 9.07
C GLY A 56 -1.67 16.63 10.08
N ASP A 57 -1.64 15.76 11.07
CA ASP A 57 -0.61 15.73 12.13
C ASP A 57 0.69 15.03 11.66
N ASN A 58 0.70 14.41 10.48
CA ASN A 58 1.88 13.77 9.90
C ASN A 58 2.88 14.81 9.36
N ARG A 59 4.13 14.38 9.13
CA ARG A 59 5.20 15.20 8.53
C ARG A 59 4.78 15.88 7.21
N HIS A 60 4.00 15.18 6.38
CA HIS A 60 3.43 15.69 5.13
C HIS A 60 1.91 15.86 5.23
N GLY A 61 1.44 16.36 6.35
CA GLY A 61 0.04 16.34 6.75
C GLY A 61 -0.89 16.96 5.72
N HIS A 62 -0.54 18.09 5.13
CA HIS A 62 -1.39 18.72 4.12
C HIS A 62 -1.52 17.86 2.86
N ARG A 63 -0.42 17.28 2.38
CA ARG A 63 -0.43 16.34 1.24
C ARG A 63 -1.31 15.14 1.53
N ASP A 64 -1.11 14.51 2.69
CA ASP A 64 -1.80 13.27 3.06
C ASP A 64 -3.31 13.52 3.27
N ALA A 65 -3.68 14.63 3.90
CA ALA A 65 -5.08 15.05 4.04
C ALA A 65 -5.74 15.34 2.68
N THR A 66 -5.00 15.97 1.74
CA THR A 66 -5.50 16.23 0.38
C THR A 66 -5.69 14.92 -0.40
N MET A 67 -4.80 13.92 -0.23
CA MET A 67 -4.97 12.58 -0.80
C MET A 67 -6.25 11.91 -0.32
N VAL A 68 -6.52 11.96 0.98
CA VAL A 68 -7.77 11.41 1.58
C VAL A 68 -8.98 12.09 0.99
N LEU A 69 -8.97 13.44 0.91
CA LEU A 69 -10.08 14.24 0.38
C LEU A 69 -10.41 13.85 -1.06
N LEU A 70 -9.43 13.85 -1.96
CA LEU A 70 -9.65 13.53 -3.38
C LEU A 70 -10.06 12.06 -3.58
N THR A 71 -9.48 11.14 -2.81
CA THR A 71 -9.86 9.73 -2.86
C THR A 71 -11.33 9.53 -2.52
N PHE A 72 -11.78 10.17 -1.44
CA PHE A 72 -13.17 10.04 -0.98
C PHE A 72 -14.16 10.68 -1.96
N ARG A 73 -13.86 11.90 -2.42
CA ARG A 73 -14.79 12.67 -3.28
C ARG A 73 -14.92 12.12 -4.70
N HIS A 74 -13.84 11.64 -5.27
CA HIS A 74 -13.79 11.20 -6.67
C HIS A 74 -13.69 9.68 -6.83
N GLY A 75 -13.66 8.90 -5.74
CA GLY A 75 -13.53 7.45 -5.78
C GLY A 75 -12.24 6.98 -6.46
N LEU A 76 -11.14 7.73 -6.30
CA LEU A 76 -9.88 7.41 -6.94
C LEU A 76 -9.26 6.15 -6.33
N ARG A 77 -8.79 5.26 -7.19
CA ARG A 77 -7.96 4.13 -6.73
C ARG A 77 -6.58 4.65 -6.33
N ALA A 78 -5.95 3.99 -5.37
CA ALA A 78 -4.61 4.36 -4.91
C ALA A 78 -3.57 4.49 -6.04
N SER A 79 -3.66 3.63 -7.06
CA SER A 79 -2.80 3.72 -8.25
C SER A 79 -3.06 4.98 -9.08
N ALA A 80 -4.32 5.35 -9.28
CA ALA A 80 -4.71 6.55 -10.02
C ALA A 80 -4.30 7.82 -9.26
N LEU A 81 -4.52 7.83 -7.94
CA LEU A 81 -4.14 8.96 -7.09
C LEU A 81 -2.62 9.21 -7.13
N ARG A 82 -1.81 8.16 -7.03
CA ARG A 82 -0.35 8.26 -7.08
C ARG A 82 0.19 8.68 -8.45
N ALA A 83 -0.51 8.29 -9.51
CA ALA A 83 -0.16 8.64 -10.89
C ALA A 83 -0.77 9.98 -11.32
N LEU A 84 -1.51 10.67 -10.45
CA LEU A 84 -2.17 11.93 -10.78
C LEU A 84 -1.15 13.01 -11.09
N ARG A 85 -1.35 13.69 -12.22
CA ARG A 85 -0.47 14.75 -12.72
C ARG A 85 -1.15 16.10 -12.68
N TRP A 86 -0.36 17.16 -12.56
CA TRP A 86 -0.88 18.52 -12.59
C TRP A 86 -1.60 18.87 -13.92
N GLU A 87 -1.18 18.29 -15.04
CA GLU A 87 -1.85 18.45 -16.34
C GLU A 87 -3.31 17.93 -16.34
N GLN A 88 -3.67 17.09 -15.38
CA GLN A 88 -5.02 16.57 -15.21
C GLN A 88 -5.89 17.44 -14.28
N VAL A 89 -5.31 18.45 -13.66
CA VAL A 89 -5.98 19.33 -12.68
C VAL A 89 -6.11 20.72 -13.25
N ASP A 90 -7.30 21.08 -13.68
CA ASP A 90 -7.62 22.43 -14.10
C ASP A 90 -8.05 23.26 -12.89
N LEU A 91 -7.11 24.02 -12.34
CA LEU A 91 -7.35 24.86 -11.16
C LEU A 91 -8.12 26.15 -11.51
N VAL A 92 -8.21 26.52 -12.81
CA VAL A 92 -8.93 27.71 -13.27
C VAL A 92 -10.41 27.40 -13.36
N HIS A 93 -10.77 26.34 -14.11
CA HIS A 93 -12.16 25.95 -14.32
C HIS A 93 -12.66 24.98 -13.21
N GLY A 94 -11.80 24.54 -12.32
CA GLY A 94 -12.16 23.65 -11.21
C GLY A 94 -12.52 22.24 -11.67
N LEU A 95 -11.74 21.65 -12.57
CA LEU A 95 -11.99 20.35 -13.14
C LEU A 95 -10.85 19.39 -12.89
N LEU A 96 -11.19 18.13 -12.65
CA LEU A 96 -10.25 17.02 -12.51
C LEU A 96 -10.50 15.99 -13.60
N HIS A 97 -9.51 15.78 -14.46
CA HIS A 97 -9.54 14.81 -15.55
C HIS A 97 -9.01 13.46 -15.02
N VAL A 98 -9.90 12.48 -14.88
CA VAL A 98 -9.55 11.14 -14.36
C VAL A 98 -9.39 10.17 -15.52
N CYS A 99 -8.16 9.71 -15.76
CA CYS A 99 -7.87 8.64 -16.73
C CYS A 99 -7.82 7.30 -15.99
N ARG A 100 -8.75 6.40 -16.28
CA ARG A 100 -8.75 5.05 -15.70
C ARG A 100 -7.89 4.12 -16.54
N VAL A 101 -6.82 3.58 -15.96
CA VAL A 101 -5.81 2.75 -16.64
C VAL A 101 -6.34 1.39 -17.12
N LYS A 102 -7.44 0.89 -16.58
CA LYS A 102 -8.06 -0.39 -16.98
C LYS A 102 -9.52 -0.17 -17.41
N ASN A 103 -9.80 -0.31 -18.69
CA ASN A 103 -11.15 -0.35 -19.30
C ASN A 103 -12.13 0.72 -18.79
N GLY A 104 -11.63 1.85 -18.29
CA GLY A 104 -12.45 2.94 -17.82
C GLY A 104 -12.48 4.07 -18.83
N MET A 105 -13.68 4.57 -19.13
CA MET A 105 -13.81 5.81 -19.90
C MET A 105 -13.18 6.97 -19.14
N PRO A 106 -12.45 7.86 -19.80
CA PRO A 106 -12.01 9.12 -19.20
C PRO A 106 -13.22 9.86 -18.62
N SER A 107 -13.09 10.39 -17.44
CA SER A 107 -14.16 11.15 -16.79
C SER A 107 -13.63 12.48 -16.27
N VAL A 108 -14.50 13.51 -16.33
CA VAL A 108 -14.19 14.85 -15.82
C VAL A 108 -15.06 15.08 -14.58
N HIS A 109 -14.42 15.44 -13.49
CA HIS A 109 -15.07 15.63 -12.20
C HIS A 109 -14.94 17.09 -11.77
N PRO A 110 -16.02 17.77 -11.34
CA PRO A 110 -15.93 19.09 -10.78
C PRO A 110 -15.22 19.08 -9.42
N LEU A 111 -14.30 20.02 -9.22
CA LEU A 111 -13.62 20.24 -7.95
C LEU A 111 -14.39 21.24 -7.09
N THR A 112 -14.57 20.93 -5.83
CA THR A 112 -15.17 21.87 -4.87
C THR A 112 -14.18 22.94 -4.42
N GLY A 113 -14.68 24.04 -3.85
CA GLY A 113 -13.82 25.10 -3.32
C GLY A 113 -12.85 24.62 -2.24
N LYS A 114 -13.20 23.58 -1.45
CA LYS A 114 -12.31 22.95 -0.47
C LYS A 114 -11.13 22.26 -1.15
N GLU A 115 -11.40 21.51 -2.21
CA GLU A 115 -10.39 20.79 -2.99
C GLU A 115 -9.48 21.74 -3.76
N LEU A 116 -10.05 22.77 -4.37
CA LEU A 116 -9.26 23.81 -5.07
C LEU A 116 -8.29 24.52 -4.13
N ARG A 117 -8.75 24.90 -2.93
CA ARG A 117 -7.87 25.51 -1.92
C ARG A 117 -6.76 24.55 -1.48
N ALA A 118 -7.09 23.27 -1.26
CA ALA A 118 -6.13 22.26 -0.87
C ALA A 118 -5.07 22.03 -1.97
N LEU A 119 -5.49 21.90 -3.22
CA LEU A 119 -4.59 21.68 -4.35
C LEU A 119 -3.71 22.91 -4.65
N ARG A 120 -4.26 24.13 -4.59
CA ARG A 120 -3.48 25.36 -4.76
C ARG A 120 -2.44 25.53 -3.66
N ARG A 121 -2.77 25.17 -2.41
CA ARG A 121 -1.81 25.17 -1.33
C ARG A 121 -0.73 24.11 -1.55
N LEU A 122 -1.09 22.90 -1.94
CA LEU A 122 -0.16 21.83 -2.24
C LEU A 122 0.82 22.22 -3.36
N GLN A 123 0.32 22.86 -4.41
CA GLN A 123 1.16 23.35 -5.51
C GLN A 123 2.18 24.39 -5.09
N ARG A 124 1.85 25.25 -4.11
CA ARG A 124 2.78 26.25 -3.56
C ARG A 124 3.81 25.66 -2.59
N GLU A 125 3.43 24.61 -1.86
CA GLU A 125 4.30 24.00 -0.84
C GLU A 125 5.28 22.97 -1.41
N GLN A 126 5.01 22.45 -2.62
CA GLN A 126 5.84 21.45 -3.28
C GLN A 126 6.79 22.08 -4.30
N GLU A 127 7.95 21.45 -4.46
CA GLU A 127 8.83 21.75 -5.60
C GLU A 127 8.09 21.51 -6.93
N PRO A 128 8.39 22.31 -7.97
CA PRO A 128 7.80 22.12 -9.30
C PRO A 128 8.02 20.69 -9.79
N GLY A 129 6.95 19.99 -10.09
CA GLY A 129 7.00 18.59 -10.51
C GLY A 129 5.79 18.21 -11.36
N ARG A 130 5.90 17.09 -12.04
CA ARG A 130 4.84 16.59 -12.93
C ARG A 130 3.65 16.02 -12.17
N TYR A 131 3.91 15.40 -11.00
CA TYR A 131 2.91 14.70 -10.21
C TYR A 131 2.34 15.58 -9.10
N VAL A 132 1.03 15.43 -8.83
CA VAL A 132 0.35 16.14 -7.74
C VAL A 132 0.84 15.64 -6.38
N PHE A 133 1.10 14.34 -6.26
CA PHE A 133 1.58 13.72 -5.02
C PHE A 133 2.95 13.10 -5.24
N MET A 134 3.95 13.71 -4.63
CA MET A 134 5.33 13.26 -4.70
C MET A 134 5.81 12.72 -3.35
N SER A 135 6.77 11.80 -3.40
CA SER A 135 7.54 11.35 -2.25
C SER A 135 8.56 12.42 -1.83
N GLU A 136 9.20 12.26 -0.68
CA GLU A 136 10.28 13.14 -0.22
C GLU A 136 11.46 13.26 -1.20
N ARG A 137 11.62 12.29 -2.08
CA ARG A 137 12.68 12.25 -3.09
C ARG A 137 12.29 12.90 -4.42
N GLY A 138 11.15 13.59 -4.48
CA GLY A 138 10.65 14.19 -5.72
C GLY A 138 10.17 13.19 -6.78
N ALA A 139 10.06 11.91 -6.42
CA ALA A 139 9.56 10.85 -7.29
C ALA A 139 8.07 10.58 -7.06
N PRO A 140 7.35 9.94 -7.99
CA PRO A 140 6.01 9.45 -7.75
C PRO A 140 5.96 8.55 -6.52
N MET A 141 4.87 8.58 -5.76
CA MET A 141 4.72 7.71 -4.59
C MET A 141 4.68 6.25 -5.03
N SER A 142 5.61 5.42 -4.52
CA SER A 142 5.63 3.99 -4.78
C SER A 142 4.55 3.25 -3.99
N PRO A 143 4.09 2.07 -4.44
CA PRO A 143 3.27 1.17 -3.64
C PRO A 143 4.03 0.79 -2.37
N ILE A 144 3.34 0.77 -1.23
CA ILE A 144 3.93 0.27 0.02
C ILE A 144 4.40 -1.17 -0.21
N GLY A 145 5.68 -1.44 0.00
CA GLY A 145 6.26 -2.79 -0.04
C GLY A 145 6.82 -3.26 -1.39
N VAL A 146 6.79 -2.45 -2.44
CA VAL A 146 7.50 -2.78 -3.70
C VAL A 146 8.72 -1.88 -3.82
N PRO A 147 9.94 -2.42 -3.76
CA PRO A 147 11.13 -1.62 -4.05
C PRO A 147 11.05 -1.09 -5.49
N PRO A 148 11.58 0.11 -5.77
CA PRO A 148 11.62 0.62 -7.13
C PRO A 148 12.40 -0.41 -7.98
N HIS A 149 11.76 -0.95 -9.01
CA HIS A 149 12.47 -1.75 -10.00
C HIS A 149 13.59 -0.89 -10.56
N ALA A 150 14.82 -1.28 -10.29
CA ALA A 150 15.98 -0.74 -10.99
C ALA A 150 15.73 -0.98 -12.49
N GLY A 151 15.36 0.07 -13.19
CA GLY A 151 15.16 0.03 -14.62
C GLY A 151 16.45 -0.50 -15.23
N LYS A 152 16.38 -1.65 -15.91
CA LYS A 152 17.45 -2.11 -16.77
C LYS A 152 17.66 -1.01 -17.81
N ALA A 153 18.75 -0.27 -17.65
CA ALA A 153 19.31 0.54 -18.72
C ALA A 153 19.63 -0.41 -19.87
N ARG A 154 19.02 -0.20 -21.03
CA ARG A 154 19.48 -0.72 -22.32
C ARG A 154 20.33 0.34 -22.95
#